data_bc84a6c8809e6d2be9a365ab862e5df5
#
_entry.id   bc84a6c8809e6d2be9a365ab862e5df5
#
_cell.length_a   1.000
_cell.length_b   1.000
_cell.length_c   1.000
_cell.angle_alpha   90.00
_cell.angle_beta   90.00
_cell.angle_gamma   90.00
#
_symmetry.space_group_name_H-M   'P 1'
#
loop_
_entity.id
_entity.type
_entity.pdbx_description
1 polymer ?
#
loop_
_entity_poly.entity_id
_entity_poly.type
_entity_poly.pdbx_seq_one_letter_code
_entity_poly.pdbx_strand_id
1 'polypeptide(L)'
;MKKAKPPPSDEQDSLIEQVKHIAQGLGETFAPFCEVVVHDLRTPDNAILAIHNNLSGRAVGDPTTELGLARIADDDYPQVLSNYANQFADGRRAKSTSVGIKDAEGHYVAALCLNVDVTVLRTLQSMLDLFCGTGPAAVRETLDPVGAEGIRERIDQFAAALATPAQSLKADQRRALLQELKAGGFLEVRKAMDVIAGHLGVSRATVYNDAK
;
A
#
# COMPACT_ATOMS: atom_id res chain seq x y z
N MET A 1 33.56 36.56 -6.06
CA MET A 1 34.27 36.04 -4.88
C MET A 1 33.25 35.25 -4.04
N LYS A 2 33.33 33.91 -3.96
CA LYS A 2 32.53 33.15 -3.03
C LYS A 2 32.98 33.52 -1.60
N LYS A 3 32.09 34.06 -0.77
CA LYS A 3 32.36 34.25 0.65
C LYS A 3 32.71 32.88 1.25
N ALA A 4 33.80 32.78 1.99
CA ALA A 4 34.15 31.58 2.74
C ALA A 4 33.00 31.27 3.72
N LYS A 5 32.52 30.03 3.71
CA LYS A 5 31.46 29.56 4.62
C LYS A 5 32.03 29.67 6.06
N PRO A 6 31.25 30.17 7.04
CA PRO A 6 31.71 30.22 8.41
C PRO A 6 32.02 28.79 8.92
N PRO A 7 32.88 28.64 9.93
CA PRO A 7 33.14 27.34 10.53
C PRO A 7 31.84 26.72 11.09
N PRO A 8 31.73 25.37 11.15
CA PRO A 8 30.58 24.69 11.73
C PRO A 8 30.33 25.19 13.16
N SER A 9 29.05 25.31 13.54
CA SER A 9 28.66 25.65 14.90
C SER A 9 28.48 24.37 15.73
N ASP A 10 28.63 24.46 17.06
CA ASP A 10 28.34 23.36 17.99
C ASP A 10 26.91 22.81 17.81
N GLU A 11 25.96 23.68 17.45
CA GLU A 11 24.58 23.30 17.10
C GLU A 11 24.51 22.40 15.87
N GLN A 12 25.16 22.79 14.77
CA GLN A 12 25.16 22.01 13.52
C GLN A 12 25.80 20.65 13.71
N ASP A 13 26.87 20.55 14.51
CA ASP A 13 27.52 19.29 14.82
C ASP A 13 26.61 18.41 15.69
N SER A 14 25.90 18.99 16.67
CA SER A 14 24.90 18.28 17.48
C SER A 14 23.76 17.75 16.63
N LEU A 15 23.22 18.52 15.67
CA LEU A 15 22.18 18.07 14.75
C LEU A 15 22.65 16.86 13.94
N ILE A 16 23.85 16.90 13.40
CA ILE A 16 24.44 15.80 12.63
C ILE A 16 24.56 14.53 13.47
N GLU A 17 25.05 14.63 14.71
CA GLU A 17 25.17 13.47 15.60
C GLU A 17 23.81 12.86 15.93
N GLN A 18 22.77 13.68 16.18
CA GLN A 18 21.41 13.16 16.39
C GLN A 18 20.89 12.43 15.16
N VAL A 19 21.11 12.98 13.96
CA VAL A 19 20.69 12.35 12.70
C VAL A 19 21.42 11.02 12.47
N LYS A 20 22.70 10.90 12.83
CA LYS A 20 23.46 9.64 12.76
C LYS A 20 22.86 8.55 13.67
N HIS A 21 22.46 8.89 14.89
CA HIS A 21 21.77 7.95 15.79
C HIS A 21 20.41 7.50 15.23
N ILE A 22 19.62 8.43 14.66
CA ILE A 22 18.36 8.11 14.00
C ILE A 22 18.61 7.17 12.81
N ALA A 23 19.62 7.47 11.99
CA ALA A 23 19.99 6.66 10.84
C ALA A 23 20.40 5.24 11.23
N GLN A 24 21.16 5.08 12.32
CA GLN A 24 21.53 3.78 12.85
C GLN A 24 20.28 2.96 13.22
N GLY A 25 19.38 3.51 14.04
CA GLY A 25 18.16 2.83 14.46
C GLY A 25 17.28 2.43 13.30
N LEU A 26 17.11 3.33 12.30
CA LEU A 26 16.36 3.02 11.09
C LEU A 26 17.06 1.95 10.25
N GLY A 27 18.37 2.02 10.08
CA GLY A 27 19.14 1.03 9.32
C GLY A 27 19.03 -0.37 9.92
N GLU A 28 19.14 -0.49 11.25
CA GLU A 28 18.97 -1.77 11.95
C GLU A 28 17.55 -2.31 11.83
N THR A 29 16.54 -1.44 11.98
CA THR A 29 15.12 -1.84 11.94
C THR A 29 14.70 -2.35 10.56
N PHE A 30 15.17 -1.72 9.49
CA PHE A 30 14.74 -2.01 8.12
C PHE A 30 15.73 -2.87 7.31
N ALA A 31 16.81 -3.35 7.94
CA ALA A 31 17.71 -4.30 7.31
C ALA A 31 16.97 -5.61 6.96
N PRO A 32 17.31 -6.28 5.85
CA PRO A 32 18.31 -5.91 4.84
C PRO A 32 17.73 -5.07 3.69
N PHE A 33 16.51 -4.56 3.77
CA PHE A 33 15.75 -4.01 2.65
C PHE A 33 15.92 -2.50 2.44
N CYS A 34 16.50 -1.78 3.41
CA CYS A 34 16.64 -0.33 3.34
C CYS A 34 18.06 0.11 3.70
N GLU A 35 18.71 0.77 2.77
CA GLU A 35 19.92 1.53 3.04
C GLU A 35 19.55 2.88 3.62
N VAL A 36 20.25 3.30 4.69
CA VAL A 36 20.09 4.61 5.31
C VAL A 36 21.42 5.38 5.27
N VAL A 37 21.39 6.57 4.67
CA VAL A 37 22.58 7.38 4.44
C VAL A 37 22.44 8.74 5.09
N VAL A 38 23.48 9.19 5.80
CA VAL A 38 23.60 10.55 6.33
C VAL A 38 24.61 11.35 5.52
N HIS A 39 24.18 12.49 5.01
CA HIS A 39 25.02 13.45 4.29
C HIS A 39 25.26 14.70 5.13
N ASP A 40 26.51 15.17 5.18
CA ASP A 40 26.86 16.52 5.60
C ASP A 40 26.81 17.46 4.37
N LEU A 41 25.85 18.34 4.33
CA LEU A 41 25.66 19.28 3.21
C LEU A 41 26.58 20.50 3.32
N ARG A 42 27.34 20.64 4.40
CA ARG A 42 28.37 21.67 4.57
C ARG A 42 29.63 21.34 3.76
N THR A 43 29.86 20.04 3.49
CA THR A 43 31.01 19.51 2.77
C THR A 43 30.59 18.62 1.59
N PRO A 44 30.00 19.19 0.52
CA PRO A 44 29.33 18.45 -0.54
C PRO A 44 30.22 17.44 -1.29
N ASP A 45 31.50 17.72 -1.42
CA ASP A 45 32.44 16.84 -2.12
C ASP A 45 32.88 15.63 -1.28
N ASN A 46 32.61 15.64 0.03
CA ASN A 46 32.93 14.57 0.99
C ASN A 46 31.77 14.44 1.99
N ALA A 47 30.57 14.24 1.47
CA ALA A 47 29.34 14.45 2.21
C ALA A 47 28.86 13.25 3.00
N ILE A 48 29.13 12.01 2.56
CA ILE A 48 28.61 10.83 3.25
C ILE A 48 29.34 10.63 4.57
N LEU A 49 28.60 10.78 5.67
CA LEU A 49 29.11 10.58 7.03
C LEU A 49 28.85 9.18 7.57
N ALA A 50 27.72 8.58 7.20
CA ALA A 50 27.33 7.23 7.64
C ALA A 50 26.47 6.55 6.59
N ILE A 51 26.65 5.24 6.45
CA ILE A 51 25.80 4.35 5.66
C ILE A 51 25.48 3.15 6.53
N HIS A 52 24.20 2.89 6.72
CA HIS A 52 23.70 1.70 7.39
C HIS A 52 23.03 0.79 6.37
N ASN A 53 23.33 -0.51 6.42
CA ASN A 53 22.85 -1.51 5.48
C ASN A 53 23.16 -1.11 4.02
N ASN A 54 24.43 -0.99 3.68
CA ASN A 54 24.93 -0.49 2.39
C ASN A 54 24.46 -1.36 1.22
N LEU A 55 23.49 -0.87 0.46
CA LEU A 55 22.96 -1.54 -0.75
C LEU A 55 23.46 -0.88 -2.04
N SER A 56 23.91 0.36 -1.97
CA SER A 56 24.38 1.13 -3.14
C SER A 56 25.81 0.89 -3.53
N GLY A 57 26.61 0.34 -2.60
CA GLY A 57 28.07 0.21 -2.77
C GLY A 57 28.84 1.51 -2.61
N ARG A 58 28.18 2.61 -2.17
CA ARG A 58 28.84 3.90 -1.87
C ARG A 58 29.67 3.79 -0.58
N ALA A 59 30.57 4.73 -0.40
CA ALA A 59 31.48 4.78 0.76
C ALA A 59 31.27 6.06 1.57
N VAL A 60 31.63 6.00 2.86
CA VAL A 60 31.80 7.19 3.69
C VAL A 60 32.88 8.06 3.03
N GLY A 61 32.60 9.35 2.92
CA GLY A 61 33.44 10.29 2.22
C GLY A 61 33.08 10.53 0.74
N ASP A 62 32.16 9.77 0.17
CA ASP A 62 31.65 10.05 -1.17
C ASP A 62 30.87 11.38 -1.23
N PRO A 63 30.82 12.04 -2.40
CA PRO A 63 30.12 13.30 -2.58
C PRO A 63 28.60 13.15 -2.39
N THR A 64 27.94 14.29 -2.17
CA THR A 64 26.48 14.33 -2.11
C THR A 64 25.84 14.09 -3.47
N THR A 65 24.52 13.85 -3.46
CA THR A 65 23.73 13.69 -4.68
C THR A 65 23.25 15.03 -5.24
N GLU A 66 22.69 15.04 -6.45
CA GLU A 66 22.05 16.23 -7.06
C GLU A 66 20.99 16.85 -6.13
N LEU A 67 20.24 16.02 -5.41
CA LEU A 67 19.25 16.46 -4.43
C LEU A 67 19.90 17.23 -3.25
N GLY A 68 21.05 16.78 -2.79
CA GLY A 68 21.81 17.50 -1.76
C GLY A 68 22.34 18.83 -2.29
N LEU A 69 22.84 18.85 -3.53
CA LEU A 69 23.29 20.09 -4.17
C LEU A 69 22.14 21.09 -4.37
N ALA A 70 20.93 20.62 -4.72
CA ALA A 70 19.75 21.47 -4.84
C ALA A 70 19.40 22.16 -3.51
N ARG A 71 19.46 21.43 -2.38
CA ARG A 71 19.24 22.00 -1.05
C ARG A 71 20.32 23.01 -0.62
N ILE A 72 21.57 22.77 -1.01
CA ILE A 72 22.66 23.72 -0.74
C ILE A 72 22.47 25.02 -1.52
N ALA A 73 21.87 24.92 -2.72
CA ALA A 73 21.66 26.08 -3.60
C ALA A 73 20.40 26.89 -3.23
N ASP A 74 19.42 26.28 -2.60
CA ASP A 74 18.11 26.87 -2.32
C ASP A 74 17.58 26.39 -0.95
N ASP A 75 17.56 27.30 0.02
CA ASP A 75 17.03 27.02 1.36
C ASP A 75 15.50 26.77 1.37
N ASP A 76 14.77 27.22 0.35
CA ASP A 76 13.34 26.98 0.18
C ASP A 76 13.03 25.65 -0.53
N TYR A 77 14.06 24.92 -0.98
CA TYR A 77 13.88 23.60 -1.57
C TYR A 77 13.13 22.67 -0.60
N PRO A 78 12.25 21.75 -1.08
CA PRO A 78 11.43 20.90 -0.19
C PRO A 78 12.27 20.14 0.84
N GLN A 79 11.93 20.33 2.11
CA GLN A 79 12.64 19.68 3.22
C GLN A 79 12.43 18.17 3.21
N VAL A 80 11.22 17.70 2.87
CA VAL A 80 10.90 16.28 2.78
C VAL A 80 10.47 15.93 1.37
N LEU A 81 11.19 15.01 0.76
CA LEU A 81 10.80 14.33 -0.48
C LEU A 81 10.65 12.86 -0.17
N SER A 82 9.44 12.33 -0.30
CA SER A 82 9.13 10.96 0.08
C SER A 82 8.64 10.11 -1.09
N ASN A 83 8.98 8.82 -1.05
CA ASN A 83 8.45 7.80 -1.97
C ASN A 83 8.75 8.05 -3.46
N TYR A 84 9.84 8.75 -3.78
CA TYR A 84 10.23 8.93 -5.17
C TYR A 84 10.97 7.71 -5.72
N ALA A 85 10.83 7.50 -7.04
CA ALA A 85 11.52 6.43 -7.74
C ALA A 85 13.03 6.74 -7.81
N ASN A 86 13.85 5.72 -7.51
CA ASN A 86 15.30 5.78 -7.59
C ASN A 86 15.85 4.44 -8.11
N GLN A 87 17.14 4.38 -8.35
CA GLN A 87 17.82 3.19 -8.86
C GLN A 87 19.23 3.10 -8.26
N PHE A 88 19.62 1.90 -7.85
CA PHE A 88 21.01 1.60 -7.50
C PHE A 88 21.89 1.48 -8.74
N ALA A 89 23.19 1.63 -8.59
CA ALA A 89 24.15 1.57 -9.71
C ALA A 89 24.12 0.23 -10.46
N ASP A 90 23.73 -0.84 -9.79
CA ASP A 90 23.59 -2.20 -10.37
C ASP A 90 22.24 -2.43 -11.10
N GLY A 91 21.40 -1.40 -11.19
CA GLY A 91 20.12 -1.45 -11.88
C GLY A 91 18.92 -1.85 -11.02
N ARG A 92 19.12 -2.27 -9.76
CA ARG A 92 18.02 -2.56 -8.84
C ARG A 92 17.19 -1.30 -8.59
N ARG A 93 15.88 -1.47 -8.52
CA ARG A 93 14.95 -0.35 -8.28
C ARG A 93 14.84 -0.05 -6.80
N ALA A 94 14.88 1.23 -6.46
CA ALA A 94 14.67 1.73 -5.13
C ALA A 94 13.46 2.65 -5.04
N LYS A 95 12.81 2.67 -3.87
CA LYS A 95 11.89 3.70 -3.44
C LYS A 95 12.60 4.52 -2.37
N SER A 96 12.81 5.80 -2.65
CA SER A 96 13.64 6.66 -1.80
C SER A 96 12.84 7.74 -1.10
N THR A 97 13.34 8.12 0.07
CA THR A 97 12.89 9.30 0.84
C THR A 97 14.11 10.07 1.27
N SER A 98 14.06 11.38 1.17
CA SER A 98 15.13 12.26 1.63
C SER A 98 14.58 13.38 2.51
N VAL A 99 15.14 13.53 3.69
CA VAL A 99 14.79 14.57 4.67
C VAL A 99 15.99 15.49 4.86
N GLY A 100 15.82 16.76 4.53
CA GLY A 100 16.82 17.79 4.80
C GLY A 100 16.74 18.26 6.25
N ILE A 101 17.89 18.48 6.86
CA ILE A 101 18.01 18.99 8.23
C ILE A 101 18.53 20.40 8.16
N LYS A 102 17.80 21.35 8.75
CA LYS A 102 18.15 22.77 8.80
C LYS A 102 18.66 23.16 10.18
N ASP A 103 19.56 24.14 10.22
CA ASP A 103 19.93 24.83 11.45
C ASP A 103 18.87 25.88 11.88
N ALA A 104 19.14 26.61 12.96
CA ALA A 104 18.23 27.64 13.47
C ALA A 104 18.06 28.83 12.51
N GLU A 105 19.02 29.07 11.63
CA GLU A 105 18.99 30.10 10.61
C GLU A 105 18.21 29.69 9.36
N GLY A 106 17.83 28.40 9.25
CA GLY A 106 17.04 27.83 8.16
C GLY A 106 17.88 27.28 7.00
N HIS A 107 19.20 27.21 7.13
CA HIS A 107 20.08 26.64 6.11
C HIS A 107 20.18 25.12 6.25
N TYR A 108 20.27 24.42 5.13
CA TYR A 108 20.48 22.98 5.13
C TYR A 108 21.90 22.61 5.55
N VAL A 109 22.01 21.82 6.63
CA VAL A 109 23.29 21.35 7.17
C VAL A 109 23.51 19.86 6.95
N ALA A 110 22.44 19.06 6.89
CA ALA A 110 22.52 17.63 6.65
C ALA A 110 21.34 17.11 5.83
N ALA A 111 21.44 15.87 5.36
CA ALA A 111 20.31 15.13 4.80
C ALA A 111 20.35 13.67 5.28
N LEU A 112 19.17 13.15 5.64
CA LEU A 112 18.91 11.76 5.92
C LEU A 112 18.21 11.16 4.71
N CYS A 113 18.79 10.12 4.11
CA CYS A 113 18.24 9.44 2.95
C CYS A 113 17.96 7.98 3.27
N LEU A 114 16.76 7.51 2.90
CA LEU A 114 16.34 6.11 2.96
C LEU A 114 16.17 5.60 1.53
N ASN A 115 16.80 4.47 1.21
CA ASN A 115 16.72 3.83 -0.08
C ASN A 115 16.22 2.38 0.11
N VAL A 116 14.93 2.17 -0.09
CA VAL A 116 14.30 0.85 0.04
C VAL A 116 14.44 0.08 -1.27
N ASP A 117 15.13 -1.08 -1.24
CA ASP A 117 15.18 -2.01 -2.37
C ASP A 117 13.81 -2.68 -2.54
N VAL A 118 13.16 -2.38 -3.65
CA VAL A 118 11.82 -2.92 -3.97
C VAL A 118 11.87 -4.07 -4.99
N THR A 119 13.05 -4.56 -5.33
CA THR A 119 13.23 -5.57 -6.40
C THR A 119 12.47 -6.86 -6.09
N VAL A 120 12.66 -7.42 -4.90
CA VAL A 120 11.99 -8.66 -4.48
C VAL A 120 10.48 -8.46 -4.40
N LEU A 121 10.03 -7.34 -3.83
CA LEU A 121 8.60 -7.03 -3.69
C LEU A 121 7.91 -6.89 -5.05
N ARG A 122 8.57 -6.27 -6.03
CA ARG A 122 8.06 -6.19 -7.40
C ARG A 122 8.02 -7.53 -8.11
N THR A 123 8.99 -8.39 -7.86
CA THR A 123 8.97 -9.75 -8.40
C THR A 123 7.79 -10.54 -7.84
N LEU A 124 7.56 -10.47 -6.52
CA LEU A 124 6.40 -11.09 -5.88
C LEU A 124 5.08 -10.53 -6.40
N GLN A 125 4.99 -9.21 -6.58
CA GLN A 125 3.82 -8.57 -7.19
C GLN A 125 3.55 -9.12 -8.59
N SER A 126 4.57 -9.21 -9.45
CA SER A 126 4.43 -9.74 -10.81
C SER A 126 4.01 -11.22 -10.81
N MET A 127 4.50 -12.02 -9.86
CA MET A 127 4.07 -13.41 -9.71
C MET A 127 2.61 -13.51 -9.27
N LEU A 128 2.16 -12.65 -8.36
CA LEU A 128 0.75 -12.58 -7.95
C LEU A 128 -0.15 -12.12 -9.11
N ASP A 129 0.27 -11.11 -9.86
CA ASP A 129 -0.45 -10.63 -11.05
C ASP A 129 -0.59 -11.74 -12.10
N LEU A 130 0.46 -12.53 -12.32
CA LEU A 130 0.42 -13.68 -13.23
C LEU A 130 -0.52 -14.78 -12.70
N PHE A 131 -0.47 -15.07 -11.41
CA PHE A 131 -1.31 -16.11 -10.79
C PHE A 131 -2.79 -15.71 -10.71
N CYS A 132 -3.08 -14.45 -10.39
CA CYS A 132 -4.44 -13.93 -10.29
C CYS A 132 -5.00 -13.48 -11.64
N GLY A 133 -4.13 -13.30 -12.64
CA GLY A 133 -4.53 -12.85 -13.97
C GLY A 133 -5.44 -13.86 -14.67
N THR A 134 -6.55 -13.38 -15.19
CA THR A 134 -7.45 -14.16 -16.07
C THR A 134 -7.18 -13.79 -17.53
N GLY A 135 -7.27 -14.78 -18.42
CA GLY A 135 -7.17 -14.53 -19.86
C GLY A 135 -8.29 -13.61 -20.37
N PRO A 136 -8.23 -13.18 -21.65
CA PRO A 136 -9.29 -12.38 -22.23
C PRO A 136 -10.62 -13.13 -22.10
N ALA A 137 -11.63 -12.42 -21.58
CA ALA A 137 -12.92 -12.97 -21.18
C ALA A 137 -13.74 -13.45 -22.41
N ALA A 138 -13.35 -14.56 -22.99
CA ALA A 138 -14.15 -15.27 -24.00
C ALA A 138 -15.26 -16.13 -23.36
N VAL A 139 -15.09 -16.53 -22.10
CA VAL A 139 -16.06 -17.35 -21.39
C VAL A 139 -16.32 -16.71 -20.01
N ARG A 140 -17.60 -16.45 -19.72
CA ARG A 140 -18.06 -16.14 -18.36
C ARG A 140 -18.72 -17.39 -17.80
N GLU A 141 -18.05 -18.02 -16.85
CA GLU A 141 -18.58 -19.13 -16.11
C GLU A 141 -18.74 -18.75 -14.65
N THR A 142 -19.82 -19.19 -14.03
CA THR A 142 -20.04 -19.09 -12.60
C THR A 142 -20.06 -20.49 -11.99
N LEU A 143 -19.44 -20.69 -10.84
CA LEU A 143 -19.53 -21.94 -10.07
C LEU A 143 -20.89 -22.09 -9.35
N ASP A 144 -21.72 -21.08 -9.42
CA ASP A 144 -23.09 -21.14 -8.92
C ASP A 144 -23.95 -22.10 -9.80
N PRO A 145 -24.95 -22.78 -9.19
CA PRO A 145 -25.90 -23.56 -9.95
C PRO A 145 -26.62 -22.73 -11.01
N VAL A 146 -26.86 -23.31 -12.17
CA VAL A 146 -27.65 -22.66 -13.24
C VAL A 146 -28.99 -22.20 -12.65
N GLY A 147 -29.33 -20.94 -12.82
CA GLY A 147 -30.54 -20.34 -12.26
C GLY A 147 -30.41 -19.72 -10.86
N ALA A 148 -29.27 -19.88 -10.19
CA ALA A 148 -29.05 -19.29 -8.85
C ALA A 148 -29.16 -17.76 -8.85
N GLU A 149 -28.65 -17.10 -9.90
CA GLU A 149 -28.75 -15.66 -10.04
C GLU A 149 -30.20 -15.19 -10.15
N GLY A 150 -31.04 -15.86 -10.94
CA GLY A 150 -32.47 -15.55 -11.03
C GLY A 150 -33.19 -15.68 -9.69
N ILE A 151 -32.79 -16.62 -8.84
CA ILE A 151 -33.31 -16.73 -7.47
C ILE A 151 -32.93 -15.50 -6.65
N ARG A 152 -31.66 -15.08 -6.67
CA ARG A 152 -31.19 -13.90 -5.92
C ARG A 152 -31.89 -12.61 -6.38
N GLU A 153 -31.93 -12.38 -7.69
CA GLU A 153 -32.62 -11.22 -8.26
C GLU A 153 -34.09 -11.16 -7.83
N ARG A 154 -34.78 -12.31 -7.83
CA ARG A 154 -36.17 -12.36 -7.42
C ARG A 154 -36.35 -12.06 -5.95
N ILE A 155 -35.49 -12.58 -5.08
CA ILE A 155 -35.46 -12.26 -3.65
C ILE A 155 -35.24 -10.77 -3.42
N ASP A 156 -34.27 -10.18 -4.12
CA ASP A 156 -33.94 -8.76 -3.99
C ASP A 156 -35.08 -7.85 -4.49
N GLN A 157 -35.74 -8.21 -5.59
CA GLN A 157 -36.93 -7.51 -6.09
C GLN A 157 -38.07 -7.55 -5.08
N PHE A 158 -38.33 -8.73 -4.48
CA PHE A 158 -39.35 -8.87 -3.45
C PHE A 158 -39.03 -8.03 -2.20
N ALA A 159 -37.79 -8.07 -1.74
CA ALA A 159 -37.34 -7.29 -0.58
C ALA A 159 -37.38 -5.77 -0.84
N ALA A 160 -37.00 -5.35 -2.05
CA ALA A 160 -37.05 -3.96 -2.48
C ALA A 160 -38.51 -3.42 -2.51
N ALA A 161 -39.47 -4.24 -2.94
CA ALA A 161 -40.90 -3.87 -2.92
C ALA A 161 -41.43 -3.61 -1.50
N LEU A 162 -40.76 -4.22 -0.49
CA LEU A 162 -41.06 -4.01 0.93
C LEU A 162 -40.12 -2.96 1.59
N ALA A 163 -39.30 -2.28 0.79
CA ALA A 163 -38.31 -1.30 1.24
C ALA A 163 -37.39 -1.83 2.37
N THR A 164 -37.00 -3.12 2.28
CA THR A 164 -36.16 -3.78 3.29
C THR A 164 -35.07 -4.65 2.64
N PRO A 165 -33.88 -4.83 3.27
CA PRO A 165 -32.90 -5.80 2.80
C PRO A 165 -33.40 -7.23 2.89
N ALA A 166 -32.97 -8.12 1.99
CA ALA A 166 -33.37 -9.53 1.94
C ALA A 166 -33.15 -10.24 3.28
N GLN A 167 -32.02 -9.99 3.96
CA GLN A 167 -31.68 -10.59 5.25
C GLN A 167 -32.55 -10.13 6.42
N SER A 168 -33.32 -9.04 6.24
CA SER A 168 -34.20 -8.47 7.27
C SER A 168 -35.66 -8.90 7.10
N LEU A 169 -35.98 -9.73 6.13
CA LEU A 169 -37.34 -10.24 5.92
C LEU A 169 -37.82 -11.06 7.13
N LYS A 170 -39.02 -10.74 7.62
CA LYS A 170 -39.69 -11.47 8.71
C LYS A 170 -40.25 -12.81 8.23
N ALA A 171 -40.61 -13.70 9.15
CA ALA A 171 -41.06 -15.06 8.81
C ALA A 171 -42.29 -15.09 7.89
N ASP A 172 -43.24 -14.19 8.08
CA ASP A 172 -44.43 -14.04 7.22
C ASP A 172 -44.06 -13.57 5.81
N GLN A 173 -43.13 -12.61 5.70
CA GLN A 173 -42.62 -12.10 4.43
C GLN A 173 -41.82 -13.17 3.69
N ARG A 174 -40.99 -13.95 4.40
CA ARG A 174 -40.24 -15.07 3.79
C ARG A 174 -41.17 -16.15 3.25
N ARG A 175 -42.30 -16.46 3.97
CA ARG A 175 -43.29 -17.40 3.48
C ARG A 175 -43.92 -16.91 2.18
N ALA A 176 -44.30 -15.62 2.11
CA ALA A 176 -44.87 -15.03 0.90
C ALA A 176 -43.88 -15.10 -0.26
N LEU A 177 -42.61 -14.75 -0.02
CA LEU A 177 -41.52 -14.88 -1.00
C LEU A 177 -41.35 -16.30 -1.51
N LEU A 178 -41.35 -17.29 -0.61
CA LEU A 178 -41.17 -18.69 -0.98
C LEU A 178 -42.36 -19.24 -1.82
N GLN A 179 -43.58 -18.76 -1.57
CA GLN A 179 -44.73 -19.07 -2.42
C GLN A 179 -44.55 -18.46 -3.82
N GLU A 180 -44.05 -17.26 -3.90
CA GLU A 180 -43.80 -16.60 -5.17
C GLU A 180 -42.66 -17.30 -5.95
N LEU A 181 -41.56 -17.65 -5.29
CA LEU A 181 -40.45 -18.44 -5.90
C LEU A 181 -40.94 -19.81 -6.39
N LYS A 182 -41.84 -20.45 -5.62
CA LYS A 182 -42.46 -21.74 -6.01
C LYS A 182 -43.35 -21.59 -7.24
N ALA A 183 -44.20 -20.55 -7.26
CA ALA A 183 -45.07 -20.27 -8.41
C ALA A 183 -44.26 -19.93 -9.67
N GLY A 184 -43.12 -19.28 -9.53
CA GLY A 184 -42.20 -18.96 -10.62
C GLY A 184 -41.27 -20.11 -11.05
N GLY A 185 -41.40 -21.31 -10.45
CA GLY A 185 -40.57 -22.48 -10.79
C GLY A 185 -39.11 -22.41 -10.25
N PHE A 186 -38.76 -21.40 -9.47
CA PHE A 186 -37.41 -21.23 -8.96
C PHE A 186 -36.97 -22.30 -7.95
N LEU A 187 -37.92 -23.01 -7.31
CA LEU A 187 -37.59 -24.08 -6.38
C LEU A 187 -37.16 -25.39 -7.08
N GLU A 188 -37.40 -25.50 -8.40
CA GLU A 188 -36.92 -26.61 -9.23
C GLU A 188 -35.42 -26.49 -9.58
N VAL A 189 -34.83 -25.34 -9.35
CA VAL A 189 -33.39 -25.09 -9.59
C VAL A 189 -32.58 -25.97 -8.61
N ARG A 190 -31.55 -26.63 -9.15
CA ARG A 190 -30.66 -27.47 -8.33
C ARG A 190 -30.05 -26.61 -7.19
N LYS A 191 -30.17 -27.11 -5.97
CA LYS A 191 -29.71 -26.43 -4.73
C LYS A 191 -30.45 -25.10 -4.44
N ALA A 192 -31.66 -24.90 -4.97
CA ALA A 192 -32.43 -23.67 -4.72
C ALA A 192 -32.53 -23.32 -3.24
N MET A 193 -32.81 -24.28 -2.37
CA MET A 193 -32.91 -24.05 -0.93
C MET A 193 -31.62 -23.60 -0.28
N ASP A 194 -30.47 -24.02 -0.80
CA ASP A 194 -29.15 -23.56 -0.31
C ASP A 194 -28.88 -22.10 -0.76
N VAL A 195 -29.23 -21.79 -2.00
CA VAL A 195 -29.11 -20.42 -2.54
C VAL A 195 -30.00 -19.45 -1.78
N ILE A 196 -31.28 -19.83 -1.56
CA ILE A 196 -32.24 -18.99 -0.82
C ILE A 196 -31.77 -18.78 0.63
N ALA A 197 -31.36 -19.86 1.31
CA ALA A 197 -30.88 -19.79 2.69
C ALA A 197 -29.66 -18.86 2.83
N GLY A 198 -28.68 -19.01 1.94
CA GLY A 198 -27.48 -18.17 1.91
C GLY A 198 -27.81 -16.69 1.64
N HIS A 199 -28.69 -16.40 0.69
CA HIS A 199 -29.04 -15.03 0.32
C HIS A 199 -29.88 -14.32 1.39
N LEU A 200 -30.79 -15.06 2.05
CA LEU A 200 -31.58 -14.56 3.17
C LEU A 200 -30.83 -14.52 4.51
N GLY A 201 -29.63 -15.09 4.59
CA GLY A 201 -28.86 -15.15 5.84
C GLY A 201 -29.50 -16.05 6.92
N VAL A 202 -30.30 -17.05 6.53
CA VAL A 202 -30.99 -17.99 7.45
C VAL A 202 -30.51 -19.42 7.24
N SER A 203 -30.87 -20.31 8.20
CA SER A 203 -30.56 -21.72 8.03
C SER A 203 -31.43 -22.38 6.94
N ARG A 204 -30.89 -23.41 6.28
CA ARG A 204 -31.65 -24.22 5.33
C ARG A 204 -32.93 -24.81 5.95
N ALA A 205 -32.87 -25.22 7.23
CA ALA A 205 -34.03 -25.72 7.95
C ALA A 205 -35.12 -24.65 8.10
N THR A 206 -34.74 -23.40 8.30
CA THR A 206 -35.66 -22.25 8.34
C THR A 206 -36.38 -22.09 7.00
N VAL A 207 -35.67 -22.15 5.88
CA VAL A 207 -36.27 -22.05 4.54
C VAL A 207 -37.28 -23.18 4.28
N TYR A 208 -36.93 -24.44 4.64
CA TYR A 208 -37.85 -25.55 4.51
C TYR A 208 -39.10 -25.43 5.38
N ASN A 209 -38.97 -24.84 6.58
CA ASN A 209 -40.12 -24.62 7.46
C ASN A 209 -41.02 -23.49 6.94
N ASP A 210 -40.42 -22.43 6.40
CA ASP A 210 -41.16 -21.31 5.83
C ASP A 210 -41.80 -21.66 4.47
N ALA A 211 -41.34 -22.72 3.77
CA ALA A 211 -41.86 -23.18 2.47
C ALA A 211 -43.07 -24.17 2.59
N LYS A 212 -43.39 -24.63 3.80
CA LYS A 212 -44.55 -25.51 4.08
C LYS A 212 -45.83 -24.67 4.06
#